data_d4f7172c29903c187ed95731f11f46e3
#
_entry.id   d4f7172c29903c187ed95731f11f46e3
#
_cell.length_a   1.000
_cell.length_b   1.000
_cell.length_c   1.000
_cell.angle_alpha   90.00
_cell.angle_beta   90.00
_cell.angle_gamma   90.00
#
_symmetry.space_group_name_H-M   'P 1'
#
loop_
_entity.id
_entity.type
_entity.pdbx_description
1 polymer ?
#
loop_
_entity_poly.entity_id
_entity_poly.type
_entity_poly.pdbx_seq_one_letter_code
_entity_poly.pdbx_strand_id
1 'polypeptide(L)'
;MLFRSLEQLAARIEQMDRVIQKTARENEACQRLTEIPGVGPVTATALIAAVGNASAFGKGRKLSAWMGIVPGEYTTGGKQKLLGISKRGNKYLRRLFVQGARSVLQQRHKQAPGLSEWLAQLLARTHQNVVVVALANKLVRMSWAVLCKNERYRAPVFAGTT
;
A
#
# COMPACT_ATOMS: atom_id res chain seq x y z
N MET A 1 -38.36 5.70 7.73
CA MET A 1 -37.50 6.52 6.88
C MET A 1 -36.00 6.08 6.94
N LEU A 2 -35.44 5.94 8.12
CA LEU A 2 -34.00 5.57 8.28
C LEU A 2 -33.61 4.24 7.62
N PHE A 3 -34.38 3.18 7.77
CA PHE A 3 -34.09 1.87 7.17
C PHE A 3 -34.07 1.91 5.64
N ARG A 4 -35.01 2.61 5.01
CA ARG A 4 -35.05 2.78 3.56
C ARG A 4 -33.80 3.53 3.03
N SER A 5 -33.35 4.53 3.77
CA SER A 5 -32.11 5.27 3.41
C SER A 5 -30.86 4.40 3.55
N LEU A 6 -30.79 3.54 4.56
CA LEU A 6 -29.69 2.59 4.74
C LEU A 6 -29.65 1.54 3.62
N GLU A 7 -30.80 0.99 3.25
CA GLU A 7 -30.92 0.04 2.12
C GLU A 7 -30.50 0.68 0.80
N GLN A 8 -30.91 1.92 0.53
CA GLN A 8 -30.50 2.65 -0.66
C GLN A 8 -28.99 2.92 -0.69
N LEU A 9 -28.38 3.28 0.45
CA LEU A 9 -26.94 3.47 0.56
C LEU A 9 -26.18 2.16 0.36
N ALA A 10 -26.65 1.06 0.96
CA ALA A 10 -26.05 -0.26 0.79
C ALA A 10 -26.08 -0.69 -0.69
N ALA A 11 -27.21 -0.53 -1.37
CA ALA A 11 -27.34 -0.85 -2.79
C ALA A 11 -26.38 0.00 -3.67
N ARG A 12 -26.22 1.29 -3.35
CA ARG A 12 -25.28 2.17 -4.07
C ARG A 12 -23.82 1.77 -3.85
N ILE A 13 -23.45 1.40 -2.62
CA ILE A 13 -22.11 0.90 -2.31
C ILE A 13 -21.83 -0.37 -3.12
N GLU A 14 -22.76 -1.33 -3.10
CA GLU A 14 -22.61 -2.57 -3.85
C GLU A 14 -22.50 -2.34 -5.37
N GLN A 15 -23.27 -1.40 -5.90
CA GLN A 15 -23.15 -1.01 -7.32
C GLN A 15 -21.78 -0.43 -7.64
N MET A 16 -21.24 0.46 -6.79
CA MET A 16 -19.90 1.03 -6.98
C MET A 16 -18.80 -0.02 -6.86
N ASP A 17 -18.93 -0.94 -5.90
CA ASP A 17 -17.98 -2.05 -5.74
C ASP A 17 -17.93 -2.94 -6.99
N ARG A 18 -19.08 -3.24 -7.60
CA ARG A 18 -19.14 -3.98 -8.87
C ARG A 18 -18.42 -3.24 -10.01
N VAL A 19 -18.63 -1.93 -10.10
CA VAL A 19 -17.95 -1.08 -11.13
C VAL A 19 -16.44 -1.10 -10.92
N ILE A 20 -15.96 -0.91 -9.68
CA ILE A 20 -14.54 -0.92 -9.35
C ILE A 20 -13.92 -2.28 -9.68
N GLN A 21 -14.59 -3.37 -9.30
CA GLN A 21 -14.10 -4.72 -9.58
C GLN A 21 -14.05 -5.02 -11.09
N LYS A 22 -15.05 -4.56 -11.84
CA LYS A 22 -15.06 -4.69 -13.30
C LYS A 22 -13.89 -3.92 -13.90
N THR A 23 -13.73 -2.64 -13.55
CA THR A 23 -12.61 -1.81 -14.01
C THR A 23 -11.25 -2.43 -13.69
N ALA A 24 -11.09 -2.98 -12.50
CA ALA A 24 -9.85 -3.64 -12.09
C ALA A 24 -9.55 -4.91 -12.92
N ARG A 25 -10.58 -5.66 -13.32
CA ARG A 25 -10.42 -6.85 -14.18
C ARG A 25 -10.12 -6.51 -15.64
N GLU A 26 -10.64 -5.40 -16.14
CA GLU A 26 -10.46 -4.96 -17.54
C GLU A 26 -9.15 -4.20 -17.76
N ASN A 27 -8.50 -3.74 -16.69
CA ASN A 27 -7.25 -2.98 -16.77
C ASN A 27 -6.05 -3.84 -16.35
N GLU A 28 -5.14 -4.11 -17.28
CA GLU A 28 -3.95 -4.94 -17.04
C GLU A 28 -3.05 -4.40 -15.94
N ALA A 29 -2.88 -3.08 -15.83
CA ALA A 29 -2.09 -2.50 -14.75
C ALA A 29 -2.73 -2.73 -13.38
N CYS A 30 -4.08 -2.66 -13.29
CA CYS A 30 -4.80 -3.05 -12.08
C CYS A 30 -4.60 -4.52 -11.75
N GLN A 31 -4.67 -5.41 -12.74
CA GLN A 31 -4.46 -6.84 -12.53
C GLN A 31 -3.08 -7.11 -11.94
N ARG A 32 -2.02 -6.52 -12.50
CA ARG A 32 -0.66 -6.64 -11.96
C ARG A 32 -0.51 -6.08 -10.55
N LEU A 33 -1.17 -4.97 -10.25
CA LEU A 33 -1.16 -4.39 -8.90
C LEU A 33 -1.85 -5.28 -7.87
N THR A 34 -2.95 -5.94 -8.25
CA THR A 34 -3.69 -6.82 -7.33
C THR A 34 -2.95 -8.13 -7.01
N GLU A 35 -1.87 -8.45 -7.73
CA GLU A 35 -0.95 -9.53 -7.35
C GLU A 35 -0.11 -9.19 -6.10
N ILE A 36 0.01 -7.89 -5.75
CA ILE A 36 0.73 -7.44 -4.56
C ILE A 36 -0.12 -7.71 -3.32
N PRO A 37 0.38 -8.45 -2.32
CA PRO A 37 -0.36 -8.64 -1.07
C PRO A 37 -0.82 -7.32 -0.45
N GLY A 38 -2.07 -7.23 -0.08
CA GLY A 38 -2.65 -6.02 0.52
C GLY A 38 -3.06 -4.91 -0.46
N VAL A 39 -2.87 -5.12 -1.76
CA VAL A 39 -3.35 -4.21 -2.80
C VAL A 39 -4.57 -4.84 -3.48
N GLY A 40 -5.76 -4.43 -3.07
CA GLY A 40 -7.02 -4.89 -3.66
C GLY A 40 -7.49 -4.02 -4.84
N PRO A 41 -8.62 -4.38 -5.48
CA PRO A 41 -9.18 -3.65 -6.62
C PRO A 41 -9.38 -2.15 -6.34
N VAL A 42 -9.88 -1.78 -5.16
CA VAL A 42 -10.08 -0.39 -4.76
C VAL A 42 -8.76 0.37 -4.71
N THR A 43 -7.72 -0.22 -4.11
CA THR A 43 -6.40 0.41 -4.00
C THR A 43 -5.74 0.53 -5.37
N ALA A 44 -5.82 -0.51 -6.21
CA ALA A 44 -5.24 -0.53 -7.54
C ALA A 44 -5.87 0.53 -8.46
N THR A 45 -7.20 0.57 -8.54
CA THR A 45 -7.92 1.55 -9.37
C THR A 45 -7.70 2.98 -8.87
N ALA A 46 -7.73 3.21 -7.55
CA ALA A 46 -7.48 4.52 -6.96
C ALA A 46 -6.03 5.00 -7.21
N LEU A 47 -5.05 4.10 -7.14
CA LEU A 47 -3.66 4.43 -7.42
C LEU A 47 -3.49 4.84 -8.88
N ILE A 48 -3.99 4.06 -9.83
CA ILE A 48 -3.89 4.36 -11.27
C ILE A 48 -4.61 5.66 -11.61
N ALA A 49 -5.80 5.89 -11.04
CA ALA A 49 -6.53 7.13 -11.24
C ALA A 49 -5.75 8.37 -10.76
N ALA A 50 -4.94 8.23 -9.72
CA ALA A 50 -4.18 9.33 -9.14
C ALA A 50 -2.82 9.56 -9.81
N VAL A 51 -2.13 8.51 -10.26
CA VAL A 51 -0.72 8.60 -10.70
C VAL A 51 -0.45 8.03 -12.11
N GLY A 52 -1.46 7.45 -12.76
CA GLY A 52 -1.30 6.79 -14.05
C GLY A 52 -0.28 5.65 -13.98
N ASN A 53 0.72 5.68 -14.84
CA ASN A 53 1.83 4.72 -14.87
C ASN A 53 2.96 5.05 -13.87
N ALA A 54 2.77 6.01 -13.00
CA ALA A 54 3.73 6.50 -12.01
C ALA A 54 5.08 6.98 -12.56
N SER A 55 5.20 7.24 -13.87
CA SER A 55 6.44 7.71 -14.52
C SER A 55 6.90 9.08 -14.03
N ALA A 56 5.97 9.92 -13.53
CA ALA A 56 6.29 11.21 -12.91
C ALA A 56 7.16 11.07 -11.65
N PHE A 57 7.17 9.88 -11.04
CA PHE A 57 7.99 9.59 -9.86
C PHE A 57 9.23 8.80 -10.27
N GLY A 58 10.39 9.43 -10.31
CA GLY A 58 11.63 8.77 -10.72
C GLY A 58 12.08 7.60 -9.83
N LYS A 59 11.53 7.47 -8.62
CA LYS A 59 11.80 6.37 -7.66
C LYS A 59 10.57 6.12 -6.79
N GLY A 60 10.37 4.87 -6.35
CA GLY A 60 9.27 4.50 -5.44
C GLY A 60 9.25 5.27 -4.12
N ARG A 61 10.41 5.73 -3.64
CA ARG A 61 10.49 6.61 -2.46
C ARG A 61 9.81 7.96 -2.67
N LYS A 62 9.85 8.52 -3.89
CA LYS A 62 9.15 9.78 -4.21
C LYS A 62 7.64 9.59 -4.17
N LEU A 63 7.13 8.46 -4.66
CA LEU A 63 5.71 8.13 -4.54
C LEU A 63 5.29 7.97 -3.06
N SER A 64 6.10 7.28 -2.24
CA SER A 64 5.84 7.15 -0.81
C SER A 64 5.85 8.51 -0.09
N ALA A 65 6.77 9.40 -0.45
CA ALA A 65 6.82 10.78 0.08
C ALA A 65 5.58 11.57 -0.32
N TRP A 66 5.16 11.47 -1.58
CA TRP A 66 3.95 12.11 -2.09
C TRP A 66 2.67 11.63 -1.37
N MET A 67 2.63 10.37 -0.94
CA MET A 67 1.54 9.84 -0.11
C MET A 67 1.66 10.22 1.38
N GLY A 68 2.81 10.74 1.81
CA GLY A 68 3.07 11.09 3.20
C GLY A 68 3.28 9.88 4.12
N ILE A 69 3.79 8.76 3.59
CA ILE A 69 4.09 7.52 4.34
C ILE A 69 5.57 7.47 4.79
N VAL A 70 6.39 8.43 4.36
CA VAL A 70 7.79 8.52 4.80
C VAL A 70 7.88 9.19 6.18
N PRO A 71 8.85 8.80 7.02
CA PRO A 71 9.11 9.49 8.27
C PRO A 71 9.39 10.97 8.04
N GLY A 72 8.81 11.83 8.88
CA GLY A 72 9.26 13.21 9.01
C GLY A 72 10.64 13.22 9.65
N GLU A 73 11.49 14.14 9.21
CA GLU A 73 12.84 14.32 9.74
C GLU A 73 12.94 15.66 10.45
N TYR A 74 13.50 15.66 11.62
CA TYR A 74 13.86 16.84 12.37
C TYR A 74 15.34 16.77 12.72
N THR A 75 16.13 17.56 12.02
CA THR A 75 17.59 17.59 12.22
C THR A 75 17.97 18.88 12.90
N THR A 76 18.51 18.81 14.11
CA THR A 76 19.10 19.95 14.82
C THR A 76 20.50 19.55 15.30
N GLY A 77 21.48 20.42 15.05
CA GLY A 77 22.85 20.21 15.53
C GLY A 77 23.52 18.94 15.03
N GLY A 78 23.24 18.51 13.79
CA GLY A 78 23.86 17.31 13.17
C GLY A 78 23.29 15.97 13.68
N LYS A 79 22.33 15.97 14.60
CA LYS A 79 21.65 14.75 15.05
C LYS A 79 20.31 14.58 14.34
N GLN A 80 20.23 13.54 13.52
CA GLN A 80 19.00 13.17 12.81
C GLN A 80 18.02 12.52 13.79
N LYS A 81 16.83 13.13 13.95
CA LYS A 81 15.72 12.55 14.70
C LYS A 81 14.58 12.23 13.73
N LEU A 82 14.32 10.95 13.54
CA LEU A 82 13.18 10.48 12.77
C LEU A 82 11.90 10.64 13.59
N LEU A 83 10.92 11.29 13.01
CA LEU A 83 9.58 11.45 13.56
C LEU A 83 8.65 10.38 12.98
N GLY A 84 7.36 10.40 13.39
CA GLY A 84 6.32 9.62 12.71
C GLY A 84 6.18 10.02 11.23
N ILE A 85 5.34 9.33 10.48
CA ILE A 85 5.10 9.64 9.07
C ILE A 85 4.67 11.10 8.88
N SER A 86 5.08 11.70 7.76
CA SER A 86 4.85 13.12 7.48
C SER A 86 3.37 13.48 7.40
N LYS A 87 2.52 12.53 7.01
CA LYS A 87 1.06 12.69 6.78
C LYS A 87 0.71 13.79 5.77
N ARG A 88 1.69 14.33 5.06
CA ARG A 88 1.50 15.31 3.96
C ARG A 88 1.24 14.54 2.68
N GLY A 89 0.30 15.01 1.84
CA GLY A 89 0.00 14.42 0.55
C GLY A 89 -1.33 13.65 0.50
N ASN A 90 -1.46 12.68 -0.39
CA ASN A 90 -2.73 12.00 -0.67
C ASN A 90 -3.22 11.14 0.51
N LYS A 91 -4.14 11.70 1.29
CA LYS A 91 -4.71 11.08 2.49
C LYS A 91 -5.49 9.80 2.17
N TYR A 92 -6.20 9.77 1.04
CA TYR A 92 -7.03 8.63 0.67
C TYR A 92 -6.19 7.41 0.33
N LEU A 93 -5.22 7.54 -0.58
CA LEU A 93 -4.29 6.46 -0.93
C LEU A 93 -3.49 5.99 0.28
N ARG A 94 -2.98 6.92 1.10
CA ARG A 94 -2.28 6.55 2.34
C ARG A 94 -3.13 5.65 3.23
N ARG A 95 -4.42 5.96 3.41
CA ARG A 95 -5.36 5.14 4.19
C ARG A 95 -5.51 3.75 3.59
N LEU A 96 -5.70 3.65 2.28
CA LEU A 96 -5.85 2.37 1.59
C LEU A 96 -4.61 1.48 1.76
N PHE A 97 -3.41 2.02 1.57
CA PHE A 97 -2.16 1.26 1.74
C PHE A 97 -1.91 0.86 3.20
N VAL A 98 -2.25 1.69 4.16
CA VAL A 98 -2.15 1.35 5.59
C VAL A 98 -3.14 0.24 5.95
N GLN A 99 -4.36 0.27 5.45
CA GLN A 99 -5.34 -0.81 5.66
C GLN A 99 -4.90 -2.11 4.99
N GLY A 100 -4.40 -2.05 3.76
CA GLY A 100 -3.83 -3.21 3.08
C GLY A 100 -2.66 -3.81 3.86
N ALA A 101 -1.77 -2.98 4.38
CA ALA A 101 -0.67 -3.44 5.22
C ALA A 101 -1.13 -4.11 6.52
N ARG A 102 -2.17 -3.61 7.17
CA ARG A 102 -2.78 -4.26 8.34
C ARG A 102 -3.32 -5.64 8.02
N SER A 103 -4.04 -5.77 6.91
CA SER A 103 -4.57 -7.05 6.45
C SER A 103 -3.46 -8.07 6.17
N VAL A 104 -2.39 -7.65 5.50
CA VAL A 104 -1.21 -8.50 5.26
C VAL A 104 -0.55 -8.93 6.57
N LEU A 105 -0.40 -8.01 7.52
CA LEU A 105 0.22 -8.32 8.82
C LEU A 105 -0.61 -9.32 9.63
N GLN A 106 -1.94 -9.19 9.61
CA GLN A 106 -2.84 -10.15 10.27
C GLN A 106 -2.75 -11.55 9.65
N GLN A 107 -2.50 -11.62 8.35
CA GLN A 107 -2.37 -12.87 7.60
C GLN A 107 -0.91 -13.20 7.25
N ARG A 108 0.07 -12.75 8.06
CA ARG A 108 1.50 -12.89 7.77
C ARG A 108 1.96 -14.32 7.53
N HIS A 109 1.33 -15.29 8.19
CA HIS A 109 1.61 -16.72 8.04
C HIS A 109 1.25 -17.28 6.66
N LYS A 110 0.39 -16.57 5.91
CA LYS A 110 0.00 -16.93 4.53
C LYS A 110 0.86 -16.25 3.47
N GLN A 111 1.77 -15.38 3.89
CA GLN A 111 2.62 -14.63 2.96
C GLN A 111 3.81 -15.48 2.48
N ALA A 112 4.40 -15.07 1.36
CA ALA A 112 5.64 -15.67 0.88
C ALA A 112 6.74 -15.61 1.96
N PRO A 113 7.62 -16.64 2.06
CA PRO A 113 8.61 -16.75 3.12
C PRO A 113 9.42 -15.48 3.35
N GLY A 114 9.92 -14.85 2.30
CA GLY A 114 10.73 -13.64 2.42
C GLY A 114 9.97 -12.43 3.02
N LEU A 115 8.67 -12.30 2.76
CA LEU A 115 7.85 -11.25 3.38
C LEU A 115 7.51 -11.62 4.82
N SER A 116 7.17 -12.87 5.07
CA SER A 116 6.83 -13.39 6.40
C SER A 116 7.99 -13.24 7.38
N GLU A 117 9.20 -13.63 6.99
CA GLU A 117 10.42 -13.49 7.79
C GLU A 117 10.77 -12.03 8.07
N TRP A 118 10.69 -11.16 7.06
CA TRP A 118 10.93 -9.73 7.23
C TRP A 118 9.94 -9.12 8.24
N LEU A 119 8.66 -9.51 8.19
CA LEU A 119 7.66 -9.06 9.16
C LEU A 119 7.95 -9.57 10.57
N ALA A 120 8.34 -10.84 10.69
CA ALA A 120 8.70 -11.43 11.99
C ALA A 120 9.89 -10.71 12.63
N GLN A 121 10.95 -10.42 11.87
CA GLN A 121 12.11 -9.67 12.35
C GLN A 121 11.76 -8.25 12.79
N LEU A 122 10.85 -7.56 12.09
CA LEU A 122 10.39 -6.23 12.48
C LEU A 122 9.55 -6.28 13.76
N LEU A 123 8.62 -7.24 13.86
CA LEU A 123 7.79 -7.39 15.04
C LEU A 123 8.58 -7.72 16.31
N ALA A 124 9.72 -8.41 16.18
CA ALA A 124 10.59 -8.73 17.31
C ALA A 124 11.25 -7.50 17.95
N ARG A 125 11.37 -6.39 17.22
CA ARG A 125 12.11 -5.20 17.67
C ARG A 125 11.34 -3.89 17.68
N THR A 126 10.14 -3.87 17.09
CA THR A 126 9.34 -2.63 16.98
C THR A 126 7.86 -2.88 17.24
N HIS A 127 7.17 -1.82 17.66
CA HIS A 127 5.73 -1.88 17.88
C HIS A 127 4.97 -2.16 16.58
N GLN A 128 3.88 -2.94 16.67
CA GLN A 128 3.05 -3.36 15.53
C GLN A 128 2.63 -2.21 14.59
N ASN A 129 2.29 -1.04 15.13
CA ASN A 129 1.90 0.11 14.31
C ASN A 129 3.06 0.62 13.44
N VAL A 130 4.29 0.54 13.93
CA VAL A 130 5.50 0.90 13.16
C VAL A 130 5.69 -0.10 12.03
N VAL A 131 5.48 -1.40 12.29
CA VAL A 131 5.55 -2.45 11.27
C VAL A 131 4.51 -2.23 10.18
N VAL A 132 3.26 -1.89 10.54
CA VAL A 132 2.20 -1.58 9.57
C VAL A 132 2.62 -0.44 8.64
N VAL A 133 3.18 0.63 9.17
CA VAL A 133 3.61 1.79 8.35
C VAL A 133 4.80 1.44 7.48
N ALA A 134 5.78 0.70 8.00
CA ALA A 134 6.92 0.23 7.22
C ALA A 134 6.47 -0.69 6.07
N LEU A 135 5.51 -1.57 6.33
CA LEU A 135 4.91 -2.43 5.32
C LEU A 135 4.14 -1.61 4.29
N ALA A 136 3.32 -0.65 4.70
CA ALA A 136 2.61 0.24 3.77
C ALA A 136 3.58 0.97 2.83
N ASN A 137 4.70 1.49 3.35
CA ASN A 137 5.75 2.09 2.54
C ASN A 137 6.35 1.09 1.54
N LYS A 138 6.61 -0.15 1.97
CA LYS A 138 7.10 -1.22 1.10
C LYS A 138 6.10 -1.55 -0.01
N LEU A 139 4.79 -1.65 0.31
CA LEU A 139 3.72 -1.90 -0.66
C LEU A 139 3.63 -0.78 -1.72
N VAL A 140 3.71 0.49 -1.31
CA VAL A 140 3.74 1.62 -2.25
C VAL A 140 4.93 1.55 -3.20
N ARG A 141 6.11 1.21 -2.69
CA ARG A 141 7.34 1.09 -3.51
C ARG A 141 7.24 -0.08 -4.48
N MET A 142 6.65 -1.21 -4.08
CA MET A 142 6.38 -2.34 -4.96
C MET A 142 5.36 -1.97 -6.04
N SER A 143 4.29 -1.27 -5.68
CA SER A 143 3.29 -0.78 -6.64
C SER A 143 3.90 0.17 -7.66
N TRP A 144 4.79 1.07 -7.24
CA TRP A 144 5.54 1.92 -8.15
C TRP A 144 6.37 1.11 -9.15
N ALA A 145 7.09 0.08 -8.66
CA ALA A 145 7.93 -0.75 -9.52
C ALA A 145 7.10 -1.51 -10.57
N VAL A 146 5.97 -2.08 -10.16
CA VAL A 146 5.04 -2.79 -11.05
C VAL A 146 4.47 -1.86 -12.13
N LEU A 147 4.08 -0.63 -11.77
CA LEU A 147 3.55 0.36 -12.71
C LEU A 147 4.63 0.91 -13.65
N CYS A 148 5.74 1.38 -13.09
CA CYS A 148 6.77 2.09 -13.85
C CYS A 148 7.56 1.16 -14.78
N LYS A 149 7.82 -0.07 -14.35
CA LYS A 149 8.54 -1.08 -15.13
C LYS A 149 7.63 -1.94 -16.00
N ASN A 150 6.32 -1.82 -15.85
CA ASN A 150 5.33 -2.65 -16.53
C ASN A 150 5.54 -4.16 -16.31
N GLU A 151 6.01 -4.54 -15.11
CA GLU A 151 6.34 -5.92 -14.73
C GLU A 151 5.26 -6.48 -13.78
N ARG A 152 5.20 -7.82 -13.68
CA ARG A 152 4.39 -8.50 -12.67
C ARG A 152 5.07 -8.43 -11.31
N TYR A 153 4.26 -8.55 -10.26
CA TYR A 153 4.78 -8.66 -8.90
C TYR A 153 5.61 -9.93 -8.75
N ARG A 154 6.79 -9.79 -8.14
CA ARG A 154 7.65 -10.90 -7.71
C ARG A 154 7.79 -10.82 -6.20
N ALA A 155 7.43 -11.90 -5.52
CA ALA A 155 7.61 -11.99 -4.08
C ALA A 155 9.10 -11.81 -3.74
N PRO A 156 9.45 -11.00 -2.72
CA PRO A 156 10.83 -10.86 -2.29
C PRO A 156 11.37 -12.21 -1.82
N VAL A 157 12.51 -12.61 -2.39
CA VAL A 157 13.29 -13.75 -1.90
C VAL A 157 14.21 -13.20 -0.82
N PHE A 158 14.14 -13.77 0.36
CA PHE A 158 15.11 -13.47 1.41
C PHE A 158 16.40 -14.22 1.06
N ALA A 159 17.41 -13.49 0.60
CA ALA A 159 18.76 -14.04 0.60
C ALA A 159 19.17 -14.15 2.08
N GLY A 160 19.11 -15.35 2.61
CA GLY A 160 19.60 -15.61 3.96
C GLY A 160 21.04 -15.11 4.04
N THR A 161 21.29 -14.26 5.00
CA THR A 161 22.67 -13.86 5.35
C THR A 161 23.35 -15.13 5.87
N THR A 162 24.20 -15.71 5.04
CA THR A 162 25.24 -16.64 5.49
C THR A 162 26.21 -15.90 6.38
#